data_080de32978471699d602ee5226f28ffa
#
_entry.id   080de32978471699d602ee5226f28ffa
#
_cell.length_a   1.000
_cell.length_b   1.000
_cell.length_c   1.000
_cell.angle_alpha   90.00
_cell.angle_beta   90.00
_cell.angle_gamma   90.00
#
_symmetry.space_group_name_H-M   'P 1'
#
loop_
_entity.id
_entity.type
_entity.pdbx_description
1 polymer ?
#
loop_
_entity_poly.entity_id
_entity_poly.type
_entity_poly.pdbx_seq_one_letter_code
_entity_poly.pdbx_strand_id
1 'polypeptide(L)'
;RDWGALASRERVVTFPKRREIVVDRPTQYTRARLSQFANLVDTTGTEPGTRGYLYRIRQEDVWAAPFDDADALVDALRSVLPRRFEHLEDWVRDQWRRAHRFRLSTHEDGYVVLTAASESLMGNVADQHLDDDHLRAPISDTEAWVNEGAVAEIKRALYDAGYPVEDDRDLETGDPVDIELTTDLRDYQETWVETFLDRKSGVYVGPPGSGKTVAAIATIAAVGGETLILVPSRELADQWREELLDHSTVDPGDIGLYHGGTKDISPVTIATYQIAGMDRHRSLFDSRKWGLICFDEVHHVTAPVYSRTAEFQSKHRLGLSATPVSETGSEEDIYTLIGQPIGADWDTLFEAGFVQEPEVEIRYVPWRDELAQSEYAAADGRERRRLAAENPAKVEEIRYLLAAHRDKKALVFVEYLDQGDEISDALGAPFISGETPHHERAELFRRFRAADSNAEDTESDDLDVLVVSRVGDEGIDLPNAELAVVASGLGGSRRQGSQRAGRTMRPTGSALVYVLATRGSSEEEFAQRQMRHLGRKGVRVRETNVAE
;
A
#
# COMPACT_ATOMS: atom_id res chain seq x y z
N ARG A 1 -11.37 -15.83 43.94
CA ARG A 1 -11.79 -15.15 42.70
C ARG A 1 -10.55 -14.54 42.11
N ASP A 2 -10.17 -14.98 40.93
CA ASP A 2 -8.96 -14.52 40.24
C ASP A 2 -9.21 -13.14 39.61
N TRP A 3 -8.80 -12.08 40.33
CA TRP A 3 -8.92 -10.70 39.86
C TRP A 3 -8.01 -10.43 38.65
N GLY A 4 -6.93 -11.19 38.49
CA GLY A 4 -6.05 -11.10 37.33
C GLY A 4 -6.75 -11.55 36.04
N ALA A 5 -7.46 -12.66 36.07
CA ALA A 5 -8.24 -13.15 34.94
C ALA A 5 -9.43 -12.23 34.55
N LEU A 6 -9.98 -11.51 35.54
CA LEU A 6 -11.01 -10.50 35.29
C LEU A 6 -10.45 -9.19 34.70
N ALA A 7 -9.23 -8.83 35.07
CA ALA A 7 -8.55 -7.63 34.57
C ALA A 7 -7.99 -7.84 33.14
N SER A 8 -7.69 -9.06 32.74
CA SER A 8 -7.22 -9.41 31.40
C SER A 8 -8.34 -9.71 30.39
N ARG A 9 -9.60 -9.62 30.79
CA ARG A 9 -10.74 -9.89 29.91
C ARG A 9 -10.89 -8.80 28.86
N GLU A 10 -11.03 -9.23 27.60
CA GLU A 10 -11.43 -8.37 26.49
C GLU A 10 -12.70 -7.58 26.81
N ARG A 11 -12.70 -6.31 26.48
CA ARG A 11 -13.86 -5.42 26.66
C ARG A 11 -14.22 -4.79 25.33
N VAL A 12 -15.47 -4.98 24.92
CA VAL A 12 -15.99 -4.41 23.66
C VAL A 12 -17.02 -3.34 23.99
N VAL A 13 -16.81 -2.15 23.44
CA VAL A 13 -17.74 -1.01 23.50
C VAL A 13 -18.16 -0.64 22.09
N THR A 14 -19.48 -0.56 21.85
CA THR A 14 -20.02 -0.29 20.51
C THR A 14 -20.78 1.02 20.49
N PHE A 15 -20.52 1.84 19.47
CA PHE A 15 -21.22 3.07 19.14
C PHE A 15 -22.03 2.86 17.84
N PRO A 16 -23.23 2.26 17.91
CA PRO A 16 -23.95 1.77 16.72
C PRO A 16 -24.31 2.88 15.73
N LYS A 17 -24.61 4.12 16.21
CA LYS A 17 -24.89 5.27 15.34
C LYS A 17 -23.67 5.74 14.54
N ARG A 18 -22.47 5.54 15.07
CA ARG A 18 -21.21 5.87 14.40
C ARG A 18 -20.63 4.67 13.64
N ARG A 19 -21.22 3.50 13.85
CA ARG A 19 -20.71 2.21 13.36
C ARG A 19 -19.27 1.95 13.81
N GLU A 20 -18.99 2.34 15.07
CA GLU A 20 -17.67 2.22 15.69
C GLU A 20 -17.69 1.16 16.79
N ILE A 21 -16.62 0.37 16.85
CA ILE A 21 -16.38 -0.68 17.83
C ILE A 21 -15.01 -0.41 18.47
N VAL A 22 -14.98 -0.19 19.78
CA VAL A 22 -13.74 -0.06 20.54
C VAL A 22 -13.52 -1.36 21.29
N VAL A 23 -12.37 -1.97 21.09
CA VAL A 23 -11.99 -3.21 21.77
C VAL A 23 -10.74 -2.94 22.62
N ASP A 24 -10.85 -3.16 23.93
CA ASP A 24 -9.74 -3.11 24.85
C ASP A 24 -9.12 -4.51 24.93
N ARG A 25 -7.84 -4.63 24.58
CA ARG A 25 -7.08 -5.88 24.57
C ARG A 25 -7.73 -6.98 23.73
N PRO A 26 -7.96 -6.75 22.41
CA PRO A 26 -8.55 -7.76 21.56
C PRO A 26 -7.70 -9.02 21.52
N THR A 27 -8.35 -10.18 21.47
CA THR A 27 -7.70 -11.43 21.14
C THR A 27 -7.38 -11.46 19.63
N GLN A 28 -6.45 -12.32 19.20
CA GLN A 28 -6.20 -12.53 17.77
C GLN A 28 -7.48 -12.94 17.02
N TYR A 29 -8.32 -13.76 17.64
CA TYR A 29 -9.62 -14.14 17.06
C TYR A 29 -10.51 -12.92 16.82
N THR A 30 -10.66 -12.03 17.80
CA THR A 30 -11.50 -10.83 17.68
C THR A 30 -10.97 -9.89 16.61
N ARG A 31 -9.65 -9.71 16.52
CA ARG A 31 -8.99 -8.88 15.50
C ARG A 31 -9.19 -9.47 14.09
N ALA A 32 -8.91 -10.76 13.92
CA ALA A 32 -9.12 -11.45 12.65
C ALA A 32 -10.60 -11.40 12.22
N ARG A 33 -11.53 -11.51 13.17
CA ARG A 33 -12.96 -11.42 12.89
C ARG A 33 -13.40 -10.04 12.47
N LEU A 34 -12.93 -9.00 13.19
CA LEU A 34 -13.26 -7.60 12.87
C LEU A 34 -12.66 -7.17 11.52
N SER A 35 -11.46 -7.61 11.18
CA SER A 35 -10.82 -7.27 9.91
C SER A 35 -11.57 -7.78 8.67
N GLN A 36 -12.49 -8.72 8.82
CA GLN A 36 -13.31 -9.23 7.72
C GLN A 36 -14.41 -8.24 7.27
N PHE A 37 -14.83 -7.31 8.13
CA PHE A 37 -15.95 -6.41 7.85
C PHE A 37 -15.82 -5.01 8.47
N ALA A 38 -14.68 -4.69 9.07
CA ALA A 38 -14.44 -3.39 9.69
C ALA A 38 -12.98 -2.95 9.51
N ASN A 39 -12.77 -1.64 9.38
CA ASN A 39 -11.46 -1.04 9.23
C ASN A 39 -10.94 -0.52 10.58
N LEU A 40 -9.68 -0.81 10.91
CA LEU A 40 -8.99 -0.24 12.07
C LEU A 40 -8.71 1.25 11.81
N VAL A 41 -9.32 2.12 12.63
CA VAL A 41 -9.23 3.58 12.47
C VAL A 41 -8.16 4.18 13.38
N ASP A 42 -8.06 3.68 14.62
CA ASP A 42 -7.18 4.23 15.64
C ASP A 42 -6.83 3.21 16.72
N THR A 43 -5.69 3.43 17.37
CA THR A 43 -5.29 2.68 18.57
C THR A 43 -5.00 3.64 19.71
N THR A 44 -5.45 3.32 20.93
CA THR A 44 -5.19 4.13 22.12
C THR A 44 -4.14 3.47 23.00
N GLY A 45 -3.18 4.26 23.48
CA GLY A 45 -2.16 3.82 24.42
C GLY A 45 -0.80 3.52 23.79
N THR A 46 0.25 3.87 24.54
CA THR A 46 1.65 3.70 24.13
C THR A 46 2.32 2.47 24.73
N GLU A 47 1.67 1.82 25.72
CA GLU A 47 2.23 0.65 26.40
C GLU A 47 1.61 -0.67 25.89
N PRO A 48 2.42 -1.72 25.69
CA PRO A 48 1.93 -3.05 25.36
C PRO A 48 0.93 -3.54 26.43
N GLY A 49 -0.23 -4.01 25.99
CA GLY A 49 -1.27 -4.55 26.90
C GLY A 49 -2.26 -3.53 27.45
N THR A 50 -2.15 -2.24 27.11
CA THR A 50 -3.14 -1.19 27.46
C THR A 50 -3.77 -0.54 26.24
N ARG A 51 -3.57 -1.10 25.03
CA ARG A 51 -4.09 -0.55 23.78
C ARG A 51 -5.59 -0.86 23.60
N GLY A 52 -6.38 0.19 23.40
CA GLY A 52 -7.71 0.06 22.86
C GLY A 52 -7.66 0.23 21.34
N TYR A 53 -8.43 -0.57 20.62
CA TYR A 53 -8.49 -0.58 19.16
C TYR A 53 -9.85 -0.04 18.73
N LEU A 54 -9.86 1.02 17.91
CA LEU A 54 -11.07 1.61 17.33
C LEU A 54 -11.26 1.09 15.92
N TYR A 55 -12.27 0.27 15.73
CA TYR A 55 -12.73 -0.17 14.40
C TYR A 55 -13.95 0.63 13.96
N ARG A 56 -14.07 0.87 12.67
CA ARG A 56 -15.26 1.47 12.04
C ARG A 56 -15.74 0.57 10.90
N ILE A 57 -17.05 0.31 10.88
CA ILE A 57 -17.67 -0.43 9.77
C ILE A 57 -18.09 0.60 8.72
N ARG A 58 -17.40 0.61 7.59
CA ARG A 58 -17.75 1.41 6.42
C ARG A 58 -18.61 0.57 5.47
N GLN A 59 -19.28 1.21 4.52
CA GLN A 59 -20.03 0.51 3.50
C GLN A 59 -19.13 -0.37 2.63
N GLU A 60 -17.95 0.12 2.27
CA GLU A 60 -16.96 -0.58 1.48
C GLU A 60 -16.46 -1.87 2.17
N ASP A 61 -16.32 -1.82 3.49
CA ASP A 61 -15.91 -3.00 4.28
C ASP A 61 -17.01 -4.08 4.26
N VAL A 62 -18.28 -3.65 4.27
CA VAL A 62 -19.43 -4.57 4.17
C VAL A 62 -19.58 -5.14 2.76
N TRP A 63 -19.38 -4.32 1.73
CA TRP A 63 -19.45 -4.76 0.33
C TRP A 63 -18.40 -5.81 -0.01
N ALA A 64 -17.22 -5.69 0.62
CA ALA A 64 -16.07 -6.58 0.43
C ALA A 64 -16.05 -7.77 1.38
N ALA A 65 -16.97 -7.83 2.33
CA ALA A 65 -16.94 -8.84 3.38
C ALA A 65 -17.00 -10.27 2.78
N PRO A 66 -16.09 -11.19 3.21
CA PRO A 66 -15.94 -12.51 2.62
C PRO A 66 -16.98 -13.49 3.18
N PHE A 67 -18.25 -13.23 2.96
CA PHE A 67 -19.36 -14.07 3.44
C PHE A 67 -20.28 -14.43 2.27
N ASP A 68 -20.85 -15.61 2.29
CA ASP A 68 -21.74 -16.10 1.24
C ASP A 68 -23.10 -15.39 1.25
N ASP A 69 -23.53 -14.94 2.43
CA ASP A 69 -24.80 -14.23 2.59
C ASP A 69 -24.75 -13.19 3.73
N ALA A 70 -25.76 -12.31 3.72
CA ALA A 70 -25.90 -11.24 4.70
C ALA A 70 -26.08 -11.74 6.15
N ASP A 71 -26.64 -12.92 6.34
CA ASP A 71 -26.90 -13.47 7.69
C ASP A 71 -25.61 -14.03 8.28
N ALA A 72 -24.77 -14.68 7.48
CA ALA A 72 -23.43 -15.12 7.89
C ALA A 72 -22.56 -13.93 8.32
N LEU A 73 -22.60 -12.81 7.57
CA LEU A 73 -21.91 -11.56 7.96
C LEU A 73 -22.48 -11.00 9.29
N VAL A 74 -23.78 -10.97 9.44
CA VAL A 74 -24.42 -10.49 10.69
C VAL A 74 -24.09 -11.39 11.87
N ASP A 75 -24.02 -12.70 11.67
CA ASP A 75 -23.60 -13.63 12.73
C ASP A 75 -22.12 -13.45 13.10
N ALA A 76 -21.26 -13.15 12.13
CA ALA A 76 -19.89 -12.74 12.40
C ALA A 76 -19.83 -11.45 13.24
N LEU A 77 -20.60 -10.44 12.87
CA LEU A 77 -20.73 -9.18 13.64
C LEU A 77 -21.20 -9.46 15.07
N ARG A 78 -22.23 -10.28 15.25
CA ARG A 78 -22.76 -10.65 16.57
C ARG A 78 -21.73 -11.38 17.44
N SER A 79 -20.85 -12.18 16.84
CA SER A 79 -19.83 -12.93 17.59
C SER A 79 -18.83 -12.03 18.32
N VAL A 80 -18.64 -10.79 17.88
CA VAL A 80 -17.70 -9.82 18.47
C VAL A 80 -18.40 -8.71 19.27
N LEU A 81 -19.71 -8.51 19.09
CA LEU A 81 -20.46 -7.47 19.79
C LEU A 81 -20.96 -7.94 21.17
N PRO A 82 -20.99 -7.05 22.19
CA PRO A 82 -21.43 -7.39 23.54
C PRO A 82 -22.94 -7.69 23.63
N ARG A 83 -23.71 -7.25 22.66
CA ARG A 83 -25.18 -7.45 22.53
C ARG A 83 -25.63 -7.17 21.10
N ARG A 84 -26.88 -7.51 20.81
CA ARG A 84 -27.50 -7.18 19.52
C ARG A 84 -27.79 -5.70 19.38
N PHE A 85 -27.60 -5.18 18.16
CA PHE A 85 -27.93 -3.80 17.75
C PHE A 85 -28.69 -3.86 16.42
N GLU A 86 -30.01 -4.00 16.50
CA GLU A 86 -30.90 -4.23 15.34
C GLU A 86 -30.65 -3.25 14.19
N HIS A 87 -30.60 -1.94 14.48
CA HIS A 87 -30.35 -0.92 13.44
C HIS A 87 -28.98 -1.07 12.74
N LEU A 88 -27.95 -1.53 13.45
CA LEU A 88 -26.64 -1.79 12.85
C LEU A 88 -26.69 -3.06 11.98
N GLU A 89 -27.34 -4.11 12.47
CA GLU A 89 -27.54 -5.36 11.72
C GLU A 89 -28.33 -5.12 10.43
N ASP A 90 -29.42 -4.34 10.51
CA ASP A 90 -30.25 -4.00 9.35
C ASP A 90 -29.48 -3.17 8.33
N TRP A 91 -28.68 -2.20 8.80
CA TRP A 91 -27.82 -1.41 7.93
C TRP A 91 -26.75 -2.29 7.23
N VAL A 92 -26.10 -3.21 7.96
CA VAL A 92 -25.13 -4.17 7.38
C VAL A 92 -25.79 -5.04 6.32
N ARG A 93 -27.00 -5.58 6.59
CA ARG A 93 -27.76 -6.35 5.59
C ARG A 93 -28.10 -5.53 4.34
N ASP A 94 -28.51 -4.26 4.53
CA ASP A 94 -28.83 -3.39 3.40
C ASP A 94 -27.58 -3.13 2.55
N GLN A 95 -26.46 -2.79 3.16
CA GLN A 95 -25.21 -2.57 2.44
C GLN A 95 -24.72 -3.82 1.72
N TRP A 96 -24.72 -4.97 2.37
CA TRP A 96 -24.33 -6.23 1.76
C TRP A 96 -25.19 -6.55 0.51
N ARG A 97 -26.48 -6.33 0.60
CA ARG A 97 -27.41 -6.52 -0.54
C ARG A 97 -27.11 -5.58 -1.68
N ARG A 98 -26.70 -4.35 -1.41
CA ARG A 98 -26.37 -3.35 -2.46
C ARG A 98 -25.19 -3.81 -3.32
N ALA A 99 -24.21 -4.49 -2.73
CA ALA A 99 -23.06 -5.03 -3.45
C ALA A 99 -23.42 -6.12 -4.47
N HIS A 100 -24.59 -6.73 -4.35
CA HIS A 100 -25.05 -7.84 -5.22
C HIS A 100 -26.27 -7.44 -6.07
N ARG A 101 -26.39 -6.16 -6.44
CA ARG A 101 -27.54 -5.65 -7.17
C ARG A 101 -27.29 -5.41 -8.66
N PHE A 102 -26.04 -5.16 -9.05
CA PHE A 102 -25.64 -4.96 -10.43
C PHE A 102 -24.50 -5.91 -10.78
N ARG A 103 -24.59 -6.48 -11.98
CA ARG A 103 -23.59 -7.40 -12.51
C ARG A 103 -23.29 -7.09 -13.95
N LEU A 104 -22.00 -7.11 -14.33
CA LEU A 104 -21.54 -7.13 -15.70
C LEU A 104 -21.23 -8.58 -16.10
N SER A 105 -21.73 -9.02 -17.23
CA SER A 105 -21.47 -10.35 -17.80
C SER A 105 -21.28 -10.27 -19.31
N THR A 106 -20.70 -11.31 -19.90
CA THR A 106 -20.59 -11.44 -21.36
C THR A 106 -21.79 -12.24 -21.87
N HIS A 107 -22.52 -11.67 -22.83
CA HIS A 107 -23.62 -12.36 -23.53
C HIS A 107 -23.08 -13.47 -24.45
N GLU A 108 -23.91 -14.45 -24.81
CA GLU A 108 -23.52 -15.55 -25.71
C GLU A 108 -23.01 -15.04 -27.08
N ASP A 109 -23.50 -13.89 -27.54
CA ASP A 109 -23.06 -13.22 -28.77
C ASP A 109 -21.78 -12.37 -28.60
N GLY A 110 -21.16 -12.39 -27.41
CA GLY A 110 -19.84 -11.77 -27.12
C GLY A 110 -19.86 -10.31 -26.71
N TYR A 111 -21.01 -9.67 -26.53
CA TYR A 111 -21.12 -8.31 -26.04
C TYR A 111 -21.37 -8.25 -24.51
N VAL A 112 -21.06 -7.12 -23.89
CA VAL A 112 -21.17 -6.94 -22.43
C VAL A 112 -22.57 -6.46 -22.05
N VAL A 113 -23.13 -7.08 -21.02
CA VAL A 113 -24.46 -6.80 -20.48
C VAL A 113 -24.33 -6.34 -19.03
N LEU A 114 -25.02 -5.24 -18.70
CA LEU A 114 -25.30 -4.85 -17.33
C LEU A 114 -26.66 -5.43 -16.92
N THR A 115 -26.67 -6.24 -15.88
CA THR A 115 -27.89 -6.81 -15.28
C THR A 115 -28.16 -6.17 -13.93
N ALA A 116 -29.38 -5.67 -13.72
CA ALA A 116 -29.87 -5.19 -12.43
C ALA A 116 -30.77 -6.24 -11.79
N ALA A 117 -30.72 -6.36 -10.45
CA ALA A 117 -31.52 -7.34 -9.71
C ALA A 117 -33.04 -7.07 -9.77
N SER A 118 -33.49 -5.91 -10.28
CA SER A 118 -34.88 -5.58 -10.50
C SER A 118 -35.05 -4.44 -11.53
N GLU A 119 -36.25 -4.37 -12.17
CA GLU A 119 -36.66 -3.28 -13.05
C GLU A 119 -36.50 -1.91 -12.36
N SER A 120 -36.92 -1.81 -11.10
CA SER A 120 -36.81 -0.57 -10.32
C SER A 120 -35.36 -0.11 -10.13
N LEU A 121 -34.39 -1.00 -10.04
CA LEU A 121 -32.98 -0.64 -9.96
C LEU A 121 -32.43 -0.20 -11.32
N MET A 122 -32.85 -0.85 -12.41
CA MET A 122 -32.49 -0.42 -13.75
C MET A 122 -32.99 1.00 -14.00
N GLY A 123 -34.30 1.27 -13.82
CA GLY A 123 -34.90 2.56 -14.12
C GLY A 123 -34.55 3.69 -13.12
N ASN A 124 -34.45 3.38 -11.82
CA ASN A 124 -34.23 4.44 -10.80
C ASN A 124 -32.76 4.63 -10.42
N VAL A 125 -31.87 3.71 -10.76
CA VAL A 125 -30.45 3.84 -10.45
C VAL A 125 -29.64 3.86 -11.73
N ALA A 126 -29.67 2.82 -12.56
CA ALA A 126 -28.84 2.77 -13.77
C ALA A 126 -29.19 3.92 -14.71
N ASP A 127 -30.45 4.10 -15.12
CA ASP A 127 -30.87 5.14 -16.05
C ASP A 127 -30.67 6.57 -15.52
N GLN A 128 -30.55 6.75 -14.20
CA GLN A 128 -30.30 8.08 -13.61
C GLN A 128 -28.80 8.44 -13.52
N HIS A 129 -27.93 7.45 -13.48
CA HIS A 129 -26.49 7.64 -13.30
C HIS A 129 -25.66 7.28 -14.54
N LEU A 130 -26.26 6.58 -15.50
CA LEU A 130 -25.64 6.19 -16.76
C LEU A 130 -26.34 6.91 -17.92
N ASP A 131 -25.59 7.25 -18.95
CA ASP A 131 -26.08 7.93 -20.15
C ASP A 131 -25.95 7.06 -21.42
N ASP A 132 -26.29 7.64 -22.58
CA ASP A 132 -26.26 6.95 -23.87
C ASP A 132 -24.85 6.52 -24.32
N ASP A 133 -23.79 7.13 -23.76
CA ASP A 133 -22.41 6.73 -24.03
C ASP A 133 -22.04 5.45 -23.24
N HIS A 134 -22.72 5.20 -22.14
CA HIS A 134 -22.56 4.00 -21.30
C HIS A 134 -23.45 2.83 -21.77
N LEU A 135 -24.73 3.09 -22.01
CA LEU A 135 -25.75 2.09 -22.38
C LEU A 135 -26.10 2.20 -23.85
N ARG A 136 -25.79 1.17 -24.65
CA ARG A 136 -26.08 1.15 -26.09
C ARG A 136 -27.53 0.86 -26.42
N ALA A 137 -28.15 -0.08 -25.71
CA ALA A 137 -29.53 -0.47 -25.92
C ALA A 137 -30.09 -1.25 -24.73
N PRO A 138 -31.39 -1.09 -24.39
CA PRO A 138 -32.05 -2.00 -23.48
C PRO A 138 -32.23 -3.38 -24.13
N ILE A 139 -32.03 -4.45 -23.34
CA ILE A 139 -32.28 -5.84 -23.75
C ILE A 139 -33.58 -6.31 -23.12
N SER A 140 -33.78 -6.00 -21.83
CA SER A 140 -35.00 -6.29 -21.07
C SER A 140 -35.23 -5.20 -20.01
N ASP A 141 -36.27 -5.34 -19.20
CA ASP A 141 -36.53 -4.40 -18.05
C ASP A 141 -35.43 -4.41 -16.98
N THR A 142 -34.53 -5.42 -17.00
CA THR A 142 -33.43 -5.59 -16.05
C THR A 142 -32.06 -5.69 -16.68
N GLU A 143 -31.97 -5.64 -18.02
CA GLU A 143 -30.72 -5.86 -18.73
C GLU A 143 -30.51 -4.80 -19.83
N ALA A 144 -29.28 -4.30 -19.92
CA ALA A 144 -28.87 -3.37 -20.97
C ALA A 144 -27.51 -3.76 -21.57
N TRP A 145 -27.41 -3.63 -22.88
CA TRP A 145 -26.15 -3.73 -23.60
C TRP A 145 -25.30 -2.50 -23.30
N VAL A 146 -24.10 -2.70 -22.82
CA VAL A 146 -23.19 -1.62 -22.45
C VAL A 146 -22.07 -1.41 -23.45
N ASN A 147 -21.53 -0.22 -23.49
CA ASN A 147 -20.31 0.08 -24.22
C ASN A 147 -19.11 -0.48 -23.46
N GLU A 148 -18.38 -1.42 -24.04
CA GLU A 148 -17.20 -2.04 -23.40
C GLU A 148 -16.12 -1.01 -23.01
N GLY A 149 -15.95 0.05 -23.82
CA GLY A 149 -15.02 1.13 -23.51
C GLY A 149 -15.41 1.97 -22.28
N ALA A 150 -16.69 1.94 -21.89
CA ALA A 150 -17.23 2.72 -20.76
C ALA A 150 -17.37 1.91 -19.45
N VAL A 151 -16.91 0.66 -19.41
CA VAL A 151 -17.08 -0.21 -18.23
C VAL A 151 -16.50 0.42 -16.96
N ALA A 152 -15.36 1.08 -17.02
CA ALA A 152 -14.78 1.74 -15.87
C ALA A 152 -15.65 2.91 -15.36
N GLU A 153 -16.24 3.68 -16.26
CA GLU A 153 -17.14 4.79 -15.95
C GLU A 153 -18.46 4.28 -15.36
N ILE A 154 -19.01 3.20 -15.92
CA ILE A 154 -20.20 2.52 -15.39
C ILE A 154 -19.96 2.05 -13.95
N LYS A 155 -18.82 1.41 -13.68
CA LYS A 155 -18.46 0.96 -12.34
C LYS A 155 -18.36 2.13 -11.36
N ARG A 156 -17.72 3.23 -11.74
CA ARG A 156 -17.61 4.44 -10.89
C ARG A 156 -18.99 5.05 -10.62
N ALA A 157 -19.79 5.27 -11.65
CA ALA A 157 -21.10 5.89 -11.52
C ALA A 157 -22.05 5.10 -10.59
N LEU A 158 -22.08 3.78 -10.71
CA LEU A 158 -22.89 2.92 -9.85
C LEU A 158 -22.30 2.79 -8.44
N TYR A 159 -20.97 2.77 -8.29
CA TYR A 159 -20.32 2.79 -6.98
C TYR A 159 -20.65 4.07 -6.21
N ASP A 160 -20.57 5.24 -6.86
CA ASP A 160 -20.93 6.54 -6.28
C ASP A 160 -22.42 6.61 -5.90
N ALA A 161 -23.25 5.92 -6.65
CA ALA A 161 -24.68 5.74 -6.31
C ALA A 161 -24.91 4.76 -5.13
N GLY A 162 -23.85 4.14 -4.60
CA GLY A 162 -23.91 3.18 -3.48
C GLY A 162 -24.22 1.75 -3.89
N TYR A 163 -23.94 1.39 -5.15
CA TYR A 163 -24.17 0.06 -5.71
C TYR A 163 -22.92 -0.41 -6.48
N PRO A 164 -21.92 -0.99 -5.82
CA PRO A 164 -20.77 -1.56 -6.52
C PRO A 164 -21.22 -2.67 -7.47
N VAL A 165 -20.51 -2.80 -8.58
CA VAL A 165 -20.85 -3.72 -9.68
C VAL A 165 -19.97 -4.97 -9.59
N GLU A 166 -20.59 -6.14 -9.58
CA GLU A 166 -19.89 -7.42 -9.78
C GLU A 166 -19.47 -7.54 -11.25
N ASP A 167 -18.21 -7.84 -11.52
CA ASP A 167 -17.68 -8.02 -12.87
C ASP A 167 -17.40 -9.51 -13.14
N ASP A 168 -18.38 -10.15 -13.74
CA ASP A 168 -18.34 -11.56 -14.13
C ASP A 168 -18.18 -11.76 -15.63
N ARG A 169 -17.58 -10.77 -16.33
CA ARG A 169 -17.32 -10.89 -17.75
C ARG A 169 -16.35 -12.04 -18.03
N ASP A 170 -16.65 -12.80 -19.08
CA ASP A 170 -15.75 -13.86 -19.55
C ASP A 170 -14.69 -13.27 -20.48
N LEU A 171 -13.71 -12.59 -19.86
CA LEU A 171 -12.58 -12.02 -20.56
C LEU A 171 -11.53 -13.11 -20.83
N GLU A 172 -10.92 -13.04 -22.02
CA GLU A 172 -9.80 -13.89 -22.39
C GLU A 172 -8.57 -13.60 -21.51
N THR A 173 -7.71 -14.59 -21.33
CA THR A 173 -6.50 -14.49 -20.50
C THR A 173 -5.22 -14.35 -21.31
N GLY A 174 -5.33 -14.18 -22.64
CA GLY A 174 -4.21 -14.22 -23.56
C GLY A 174 -3.62 -15.63 -23.70
N ASP A 175 -2.40 -15.71 -24.21
CA ASP A 175 -1.71 -16.99 -24.35
C ASP A 175 -1.29 -17.54 -22.97
N PRO A 176 -1.30 -18.87 -22.77
CA PRO A 176 -0.80 -19.47 -21.54
C PRO A 176 0.68 -19.14 -21.32
N VAL A 177 1.04 -18.80 -20.08
CA VAL A 177 2.43 -18.59 -19.65
C VAL A 177 2.85 -19.77 -18.79
N ASP A 178 3.98 -20.40 -19.15
CA ASP A 178 4.56 -21.50 -18.37
C ASP A 178 5.36 -20.92 -17.19
N ILE A 179 4.70 -20.82 -16.06
CA ILE A 179 5.27 -20.24 -14.85
C ILE A 179 4.78 -20.98 -13.62
N GLU A 180 5.71 -21.41 -12.79
CA GLU A 180 5.45 -22.01 -11.48
C GLU A 180 6.22 -21.24 -10.40
N LEU A 181 5.63 -21.12 -9.21
CA LEU A 181 6.32 -20.54 -8.05
C LEU A 181 7.38 -21.53 -7.52
N THR A 182 8.58 -21.04 -7.25
CA THR A 182 9.70 -21.83 -6.69
C THR A 182 9.92 -21.63 -5.19
N THR A 183 9.26 -20.63 -4.62
CA THR A 183 9.38 -20.23 -3.20
C THR A 183 8.14 -20.67 -2.42
N ASP A 184 8.33 -21.25 -1.23
CA ASP A 184 7.23 -21.62 -0.34
C ASP A 184 6.52 -20.37 0.18
N LEU A 185 5.20 -20.36 0.10
CA LEU A 185 4.36 -19.33 0.68
C LEU A 185 4.21 -19.52 2.20
N ARG A 186 4.01 -18.43 2.90
CA ARG A 186 3.56 -18.44 4.28
C ARG A 186 2.03 -18.58 4.32
N ASP A 187 1.48 -19.15 5.39
CA ASP A 187 0.05 -19.42 5.54
C ASP A 187 -0.85 -18.22 5.20
N TYR A 188 -0.46 -17.01 5.60
CA TYR A 188 -1.23 -15.81 5.29
C TYR A 188 -1.13 -15.39 3.82
N GLN A 189 0.00 -15.67 3.15
CA GLN A 189 0.16 -15.43 1.72
C GLN A 189 -0.67 -16.41 0.90
N GLU A 190 -0.72 -17.68 1.30
CA GLU A 190 -1.63 -18.69 0.71
C GLU A 190 -3.08 -18.21 0.81
N THR A 191 -3.50 -17.76 2.01
CA THR A 191 -4.85 -17.21 2.22
C THR A 191 -5.12 -15.99 1.32
N TRP A 192 -4.12 -15.11 1.10
CA TRP A 192 -4.28 -13.98 0.20
C TRP A 192 -4.52 -14.43 -1.24
N VAL A 193 -3.71 -15.39 -1.72
CA VAL A 193 -3.81 -15.93 -3.08
C VAL A 193 -5.15 -16.64 -3.28
N GLU A 194 -5.56 -17.51 -2.37
CA GLU A 194 -6.86 -18.19 -2.42
C GLU A 194 -8.02 -17.21 -2.46
N THR A 195 -8.04 -16.23 -1.55
CA THR A 195 -9.06 -15.19 -1.51
C THR A 195 -9.11 -14.38 -2.80
N PHE A 196 -7.95 -14.07 -3.39
CA PHE A 196 -7.89 -13.35 -4.65
C PHE A 196 -8.44 -14.16 -5.83
N LEU A 197 -8.08 -15.44 -5.92
CA LEU A 197 -8.54 -16.32 -7.00
C LEU A 197 -10.07 -16.49 -6.99
N ASP A 198 -10.66 -16.58 -5.80
CA ASP A 198 -12.12 -16.63 -5.64
C ASP A 198 -12.79 -15.32 -6.11
N ARG A 199 -12.20 -14.17 -5.78
CA ARG A 199 -12.75 -12.85 -6.09
C ARG A 199 -12.37 -12.32 -7.46
N LYS A 200 -11.28 -12.82 -8.07
CA LYS A 200 -10.67 -12.35 -9.32
C LYS A 200 -10.15 -10.91 -9.26
N SER A 201 -10.38 -10.19 -8.19
CA SER A 201 -9.95 -8.81 -7.98
C SER A 201 -9.68 -8.52 -6.51
N GLY A 202 -8.68 -7.68 -6.21
CA GLY A 202 -8.35 -7.31 -4.85
C GLY A 202 -7.02 -6.62 -4.71
N VAL A 203 -6.75 -6.08 -3.52
CA VAL A 203 -5.51 -5.39 -3.19
C VAL A 203 -4.83 -6.08 -2.02
N TYR A 204 -3.65 -6.64 -2.22
CA TYR A 204 -2.84 -7.15 -1.11
C TYR A 204 -2.33 -6.00 -0.27
N VAL A 205 -2.79 -5.94 0.97
CA VAL A 205 -2.42 -4.91 1.94
C VAL A 205 -1.61 -5.54 3.06
N GLY A 206 -0.38 -5.11 3.19
CA GLY A 206 0.53 -5.58 4.24
C GLY A 206 1.74 -4.67 4.38
N PRO A 207 2.43 -4.69 5.53
CA PRO A 207 3.61 -3.86 5.73
C PRO A 207 4.69 -4.19 4.70
N PRO A 208 5.66 -3.28 4.48
CA PRO A 208 6.88 -3.62 3.74
C PRO A 208 7.55 -4.86 4.35
N GLY A 209 8.13 -5.71 3.51
CA GLY A 209 8.71 -6.99 3.96
C GLY A 209 7.71 -8.13 4.23
N SER A 210 6.40 -7.90 4.08
CA SER A 210 5.40 -8.97 4.20
C SER A 210 5.36 -9.93 3.00
N GLY A 211 6.21 -9.74 1.98
CA GLY A 211 6.28 -10.61 0.81
C GLY A 211 5.09 -10.48 -0.14
N LYS A 212 4.51 -9.27 -0.29
CA LYS A 212 3.44 -9.00 -1.26
C LYS A 212 3.83 -9.38 -2.68
N THR A 213 5.08 -9.11 -3.07
CA THR A 213 5.63 -9.45 -4.39
C THR A 213 5.63 -10.96 -4.62
N VAL A 214 6.07 -11.75 -3.63
CA VAL A 214 6.07 -13.22 -3.72
C VAL A 214 4.63 -13.75 -3.83
N ALA A 215 3.70 -13.22 -3.03
CA ALA A 215 2.28 -13.57 -3.15
C ALA A 215 1.67 -13.18 -4.51
N ALA A 216 2.11 -12.05 -5.09
CA ALA A 216 1.70 -11.64 -6.44
C ALA A 216 2.29 -12.57 -7.51
N ILE A 217 3.54 -13.00 -7.40
CA ILE A 217 4.15 -13.99 -8.31
C ILE A 217 3.39 -15.33 -8.21
N ALA A 218 3.02 -15.77 -7.02
CA ALA A 218 2.16 -16.94 -6.83
C ALA A 218 0.81 -16.79 -7.53
N THR A 219 0.23 -15.59 -7.46
CA THR A 219 -1.03 -15.27 -8.15
C THR A 219 -0.86 -15.30 -9.67
N ILE A 220 0.25 -14.75 -10.20
CA ILE A 220 0.59 -14.79 -11.63
C ILE A 220 0.69 -16.25 -12.09
N ALA A 221 1.39 -17.08 -11.35
CA ALA A 221 1.53 -18.50 -11.63
C ALA A 221 0.17 -19.24 -11.60
N ALA A 222 -0.68 -18.93 -10.63
CA ALA A 222 -2.00 -19.56 -10.52
C ALA A 222 -2.97 -19.14 -11.63
N VAL A 223 -2.89 -17.90 -12.12
CA VAL A 223 -3.69 -17.40 -13.25
C VAL A 223 -3.19 -17.97 -14.57
N GLY A 224 -1.88 -18.06 -14.78
CA GLY A 224 -1.22 -18.73 -15.92
C GLY A 224 -1.46 -18.10 -17.28
N GLY A 225 -1.97 -16.87 -17.38
CA GLY A 225 -2.22 -16.13 -18.61
C GLY A 225 -1.28 -14.94 -18.79
N GLU A 226 -1.41 -14.24 -19.94
CA GLU A 226 -0.63 -13.01 -20.16
C GLU A 226 -0.81 -12.03 -19.01
N THR A 227 0.29 -11.48 -18.52
CA THR A 227 0.32 -10.63 -17.33
C THR A 227 0.95 -9.27 -17.61
N LEU A 228 0.27 -8.20 -17.19
CA LEU A 228 0.82 -6.84 -17.18
C LEU A 228 1.10 -6.42 -15.73
N ILE A 229 2.35 -6.07 -15.44
CA ILE A 229 2.76 -5.53 -14.13
C ILE A 229 3.03 -4.04 -14.31
N LEU A 230 2.28 -3.21 -13.62
CA LEU A 230 2.39 -1.75 -13.66
C LEU A 230 3.14 -1.25 -12.42
N VAL A 231 4.21 -0.50 -12.66
CA VAL A 231 5.11 -0.01 -11.60
C VAL A 231 5.34 1.50 -11.72
N PRO A 232 5.62 2.21 -10.61
CA PRO A 232 5.84 3.66 -10.64
C PRO A 232 7.18 4.08 -11.27
N SER A 233 8.21 3.24 -11.24
CA SER A 233 9.56 3.60 -11.69
C SER A 233 10.24 2.50 -12.51
N ARG A 234 11.34 2.86 -13.19
CA ARG A 234 12.16 1.89 -13.95
C ARG A 234 12.90 0.94 -13.02
N GLU A 235 13.39 1.46 -11.92
CA GLU A 235 14.11 0.71 -10.90
C GLU A 235 13.24 -0.43 -10.36
N LEU A 236 11.95 -0.15 -10.12
CA LEU A 236 10.99 -1.19 -9.74
C LEU A 236 10.71 -2.18 -10.88
N ALA A 237 10.74 -1.73 -12.14
CA ALA A 237 10.57 -2.65 -13.25
C ALA A 237 11.75 -3.65 -13.33
N ASP A 238 12.97 -3.18 -13.13
CA ASP A 238 14.16 -4.03 -13.10
C ASP A 238 14.10 -4.99 -11.90
N GLN A 239 13.70 -4.51 -10.72
CA GLN A 239 13.54 -5.33 -9.53
C GLN A 239 12.44 -6.40 -9.71
N TRP A 240 11.28 -6.07 -10.27
CA TRP A 240 10.23 -7.05 -10.56
C TRP A 240 10.73 -8.17 -11.49
N ARG A 241 11.57 -7.82 -12.46
CA ARG A 241 12.21 -8.81 -13.33
C ARG A 241 13.13 -9.76 -12.54
N GLU A 242 13.93 -9.23 -11.63
CA GLU A 242 14.80 -10.04 -10.74
C GLU A 242 13.94 -10.95 -9.84
N GLU A 243 12.93 -10.41 -9.16
CA GLU A 243 12.03 -11.16 -8.28
C GLU A 243 11.29 -12.30 -9.03
N LEU A 244 10.82 -12.04 -10.27
CA LEU A 244 10.21 -13.07 -11.09
C LEU A 244 11.17 -14.21 -11.40
N LEU A 245 12.42 -13.89 -11.73
CA LEU A 245 13.47 -14.89 -12.03
C LEU A 245 13.91 -15.66 -10.78
N ASP A 246 13.95 -15.02 -9.63
CA ASP A 246 14.40 -15.63 -8.37
C ASP A 246 13.33 -16.52 -7.74
N HIS A 247 12.05 -16.18 -7.93
CA HIS A 247 10.93 -16.83 -7.24
C HIS A 247 10.03 -17.67 -8.16
N SER A 248 10.33 -17.75 -9.46
CA SER A 248 9.53 -18.58 -10.39
C SER A 248 10.36 -19.25 -11.47
N THR A 249 9.70 -20.14 -12.22
CA THR A 249 10.31 -20.86 -13.36
C THR A 249 10.16 -20.13 -14.69
N VAL A 250 9.67 -18.90 -14.70
CA VAL A 250 9.41 -18.14 -15.94
C VAL A 250 10.68 -18.00 -16.80
N ASP A 251 10.55 -18.24 -18.11
CA ASP A 251 11.68 -18.04 -19.03
C ASP A 251 12.02 -16.54 -19.11
N PRO A 252 13.31 -16.16 -19.00
CA PRO A 252 13.73 -14.77 -19.15
C PRO A 252 13.27 -14.10 -20.46
N GLY A 253 13.05 -14.88 -21.53
CA GLY A 253 12.54 -14.42 -22.81
C GLY A 253 11.04 -14.08 -22.80
N ASP A 254 10.29 -14.60 -21.83
CA ASP A 254 8.86 -14.30 -21.64
C ASP A 254 8.64 -13.04 -20.79
N ILE A 255 9.68 -12.41 -20.27
CA ILE A 255 9.61 -11.16 -19.49
C ILE A 255 10.02 -9.98 -20.36
N GLY A 256 9.06 -9.09 -20.66
CA GLY A 256 9.28 -7.84 -21.38
C GLY A 256 9.32 -6.63 -20.45
N LEU A 257 10.23 -5.68 -20.72
CA LEU A 257 10.30 -4.39 -20.03
C LEU A 257 9.81 -3.28 -20.94
N TYR A 258 8.81 -2.50 -20.46
CA TYR A 258 8.23 -1.41 -21.24
C TYR A 258 8.26 -0.07 -20.48
N HIS A 259 9.34 0.69 -20.67
CA HIS A 259 9.56 1.98 -20.05
C HIS A 259 10.34 2.94 -20.96
N GLY A 260 10.79 4.10 -20.47
CA GLY A 260 11.46 5.13 -21.28
C GLY A 260 12.73 4.68 -22.02
N GLY A 261 13.41 3.63 -21.54
CA GLY A 261 14.64 3.07 -22.14
C GLY A 261 14.40 1.87 -23.04
N THR A 262 13.40 1.04 -22.72
CA THR A 262 13.12 -0.25 -23.39
C THR A 262 11.64 -0.34 -23.77
N LYS A 263 11.34 -0.98 -24.90
CA LYS A 263 10.00 -1.10 -25.48
C LYS A 263 9.74 -2.56 -25.89
N ASP A 264 9.82 -3.47 -24.94
CA ASP A 264 9.62 -4.88 -25.15
C ASP A 264 8.31 -5.34 -24.51
N ILE A 265 7.44 -5.97 -25.31
CA ILE A 265 6.18 -6.58 -24.86
C ILE A 265 6.29 -8.08 -25.04
N SER A 266 6.18 -8.78 -23.91
CA SER A 266 6.24 -10.23 -23.81
C SER A 266 5.02 -10.74 -23.02
N PRO A 267 4.77 -12.05 -22.95
CA PRO A 267 3.65 -12.59 -22.17
C PRO A 267 3.56 -12.08 -20.74
N VAL A 268 4.71 -11.88 -20.06
CA VAL A 268 4.79 -11.16 -18.78
C VAL A 268 5.45 -9.81 -19.05
N THR A 269 4.67 -8.76 -19.10
CA THR A 269 5.15 -7.40 -19.40
C THR A 269 5.17 -6.54 -18.14
N ILE A 270 6.32 -5.93 -17.86
CA ILE A 270 6.49 -4.97 -16.77
C ILE A 270 6.59 -3.56 -17.37
N ALA A 271 5.64 -2.69 -17.07
CA ALA A 271 5.57 -1.35 -17.64
C ALA A 271 5.46 -0.27 -16.55
N THR A 272 6.04 0.91 -16.81
CA THR A 272 5.81 2.03 -15.90
C THR A 272 4.42 2.65 -16.16
N TYR A 273 3.70 3.03 -15.08
CA TYR A 273 2.41 3.73 -15.16
C TYR A 273 2.43 4.90 -16.13
N GLN A 274 3.50 5.72 -16.04
CA GLN A 274 3.63 6.90 -16.87
C GLN A 274 3.57 6.57 -18.35
N ILE A 275 4.28 5.52 -18.79
CA ILE A 275 4.33 5.19 -20.21
C ILE A 275 3.07 4.47 -20.67
N ALA A 276 2.54 3.56 -19.84
CA ALA A 276 1.32 2.83 -20.13
C ALA A 276 0.10 3.76 -20.21
N GLY A 277 0.04 4.81 -19.39
CA GLY A 277 -1.03 5.81 -19.39
C GLY A 277 -0.97 6.85 -20.51
N MET A 278 0.11 6.89 -21.32
CA MET A 278 0.22 7.82 -22.45
C MET A 278 -0.61 7.36 -23.66
N ASP A 279 -1.39 8.26 -24.25
CA ASP A 279 -2.27 7.96 -25.41
C ASP A 279 -1.55 7.23 -26.56
N ARG A 280 -0.31 7.62 -26.87
CA ARG A 280 0.50 7.01 -27.94
C ARG A 280 0.87 5.54 -27.71
N HIS A 281 0.80 5.04 -26.47
CA HIS A 281 1.13 3.67 -26.09
C HIS A 281 -0.11 2.85 -25.69
N ARG A 282 -1.21 3.54 -25.35
CA ARG A 282 -2.41 2.93 -24.81
C ARG A 282 -2.99 1.84 -25.72
N SER A 283 -3.10 2.11 -27.03
CA SER A 283 -3.65 1.15 -27.99
C SER A 283 -2.90 -0.19 -28.02
N LEU A 284 -1.60 -0.17 -27.68
CA LEU A 284 -0.80 -1.39 -27.60
C LEU A 284 -1.19 -2.27 -26.41
N PHE A 285 -1.46 -1.65 -25.25
CA PHE A 285 -1.93 -2.36 -24.06
C PHE A 285 -3.40 -2.77 -24.16
N ASP A 286 -4.26 -1.91 -24.73
CA ASP A 286 -5.68 -2.20 -24.96
C ASP A 286 -5.91 -3.35 -25.96
N SER A 287 -4.96 -3.57 -26.89
CA SER A 287 -5.10 -4.63 -27.91
C SER A 287 -4.78 -6.03 -27.39
N ARG A 288 -4.18 -6.16 -26.20
CA ARG A 288 -3.82 -7.46 -25.62
C ARG A 288 -4.91 -7.98 -24.69
N LYS A 289 -4.92 -9.30 -24.52
CA LYS A 289 -5.88 -10.02 -23.66
C LYS A 289 -5.20 -10.39 -22.34
N TRP A 290 -5.13 -9.43 -21.44
CA TRP A 290 -4.49 -9.63 -20.15
C TRP A 290 -5.29 -10.58 -19.26
N GLY A 291 -4.68 -11.70 -18.87
CA GLY A 291 -5.22 -12.60 -17.85
C GLY A 291 -5.18 -11.96 -16.47
N LEU A 292 -4.10 -11.23 -16.19
CA LEU A 292 -3.91 -10.48 -14.94
C LEU A 292 -3.27 -9.11 -15.23
N ILE A 293 -3.78 -8.07 -14.58
CA ILE A 293 -3.04 -6.80 -14.41
C ILE A 293 -2.70 -6.64 -12.93
N CYS A 294 -1.41 -6.55 -12.64
CA CYS A 294 -0.87 -6.28 -11.31
C CYS A 294 -0.46 -4.79 -11.20
N PHE A 295 -1.05 -4.08 -10.25
CA PHE A 295 -0.80 -2.67 -9.97
C PHE A 295 0.08 -2.56 -8.72
N ASP A 296 1.38 -2.47 -8.91
CA ASP A 296 2.29 -2.30 -7.77
C ASP A 296 2.26 -0.86 -7.25
N GLU A 297 2.36 -0.70 -5.93
CA GLU A 297 2.12 0.57 -5.25
C GLU A 297 0.83 1.23 -5.77
N VAL A 298 -0.26 0.48 -5.72
CA VAL A 298 -1.56 0.78 -6.36
C VAL A 298 -2.11 2.17 -6.05
N HIS A 299 -1.66 2.78 -5.00
CA HIS A 299 -2.03 4.14 -4.63
C HIS A 299 -1.62 5.22 -5.67
N HIS A 300 -0.66 4.91 -6.53
CA HIS A 300 -0.30 5.81 -7.63
C HIS A 300 -1.41 5.91 -8.68
N VAL A 301 -2.29 4.92 -8.80
CA VAL A 301 -3.42 4.91 -9.75
C VAL A 301 -4.35 6.10 -9.59
N THR A 302 -4.39 6.72 -8.42
CA THR A 302 -5.21 7.91 -8.17
C THR A 302 -4.70 9.20 -8.85
N ALA A 303 -3.46 9.19 -9.36
CA ALA A 303 -2.95 10.32 -10.13
C ALA A 303 -3.57 10.35 -11.55
N PRO A 304 -3.91 11.54 -12.11
CA PRO A 304 -4.69 11.63 -13.37
C PRO A 304 -4.10 10.90 -14.58
N VAL A 305 -2.76 10.83 -14.69
CA VAL A 305 -2.09 10.10 -15.79
C VAL A 305 -2.15 8.59 -15.55
N TYR A 306 -2.11 8.14 -14.30
CA TYR A 306 -2.05 6.73 -13.94
C TYR A 306 -3.45 6.12 -13.81
N SER A 307 -4.48 6.90 -13.48
CA SER A 307 -5.88 6.42 -13.41
C SER A 307 -6.35 5.80 -14.73
N ARG A 308 -5.82 6.27 -15.86
CA ARG A 308 -6.08 5.69 -17.18
C ARG A 308 -5.62 4.24 -17.32
N THR A 309 -4.60 3.81 -16.58
CA THR A 309 -4.14 2.42 -16.60
C THR A 309 -5.09 1.48 -15.89
N ALA A 310 -5.88 2.01 -14.94
CA ALA A 310 -6.93 1.24 -14.28
C ALA A 310 -8.14 0.95 -15.18
N GLU A 311 -8.21 1.58 -16.35
CA GLU A 311 -9.25 1.33 -17.36
C GLU A 311 -8.91 0.16 -18.30
N PHE A 312 -7.64 -0.30 -18.34
CA PHE A 312 -7.27 -1.48 -19.11
C PHE A 312 -8.10 -2.69 -18.69
N GLN A 313 -8.49 -3.50 -19.67
CA GLN A 313 -9.33 -4.65 -19.42
C GLN A 313 -8.47 -5.89 -19.09
N SER A 314 -8.88 -6.63 -18.09
CA SER A 314 -8.27 -7.90 -17.70
C SER A 314 -9.24 -8.77 -16.93
N LYS A 315 -9.06 -10.09 -17.00
CA LYS A 315 -9.90 -11.05 -16.26
C LYS A 315 -9.67 -10.95 -14.75
N HIS A 316 -8.41 -10.74 -14.33
CA HIS A 316 -8.01 -10.59 -12.93
C HIS A 316 -7.31 -9.25 -12.71
N ARG A 317 -7.51 -8.64 -11.54
CA ARG A 317 -6.96 -7.33 -11.20
C ARG A 317 -6.40 -7.34 -9.79
N LEU A 318 -5.09 -7.25 -9.66
CA LEU A 318 -4.38 -7.30 -8.39
C LEU A 318 -3.69 -5.96 -8.08
N GLY A 319 -4.00 -5.36 -6.96
CA GLY A 319 -3.23 -4.24 -6.41
C GLY A 319 -2.28 -4.68 -5.32
N LEU A 320 -1.13 -4.01 -5.19
CA LEU A 320 -0.19 -4.19 -4.07
C LEU A 320 0.03 -2.84 -3.39
N SER A 321 -0.10 -2.79 -2.08
CA SER A 321 0.26 -1.58 -1.32
C SER A 321 0.47 -1.88 0.15
N ALA A 322 1.35 -1.12 0.80
CA ALA A 322 1.39 -1.07 2.26
C ALA A 322 0.12 -0.39 2.82
N THR A 323 -0.40 0.60 2.11
CA THR A 323 -1.62 1.32 2.47
C THR A 323 -2.36 1.72 1.20
N PRO A 324 -3.56 1.22 0.93
CA PRO A 324 -4.34 1.61 -0.24
C PRO A 324 -4.96 3.01 -0.12
N VAL A 325 -4.71 3.70 1.00
CA VAL A 325 -5.24 5.05 1.26
C VAL A 325 -4.55 6.07 0.37
N SER A 326 -5.31 6.78 -0.44
CA SER A 326 -4.85 7.93 -1.21
C SER A 326 -4.79 9.19 -0.35
N GLU A 327 -3.80 10.04 -0.59
CA GLU A 327 -3.71 11.37 0.02
C GLU A 327 -4.80 12.31 -0.47
N THR A 328 -5.35 12.05 -1.64
CA THR A 328 -6.41 12.83 -2.28
C THR A 328 -7.82 12.39 -1.88
N GLY A 329 -7.96 11.32 -1.10
CA GLY A 329 -9.27 10.77 -0.73
C GLY A 329 -9.91 9.89 -1.81
N SER A 330 -9.16 9.52 -2.87
CA SER A 330 -9.64 8.70 -4.00
C SER A 330 -9.46 7.19 -3.77
N GLU A 331 -9.57 6.71 -2.53
CA GLU A 331 -9.57 5.28 -2.20
C GLU A 331 -10.67 4.52 -2.97
N GLU A 332 -11.77 5.20 -3.20
CA GLU A 332 -12.94 4.69 -3.90
C GLU A 332 -12.60 4.21 -5.32
N ASP A 333 -11.75 4.94 -6.06
CA ASP A 333 -11.28 4.56 -7.39
C ASP A 333 -10.50 3.24 -7.37
N ILE A 334 -9.64 3.03 -6.38
CA ILE A 334 -8.87 1.79 -6.23
C ILE A 334 -9.84 0.63 -6.00
N TYR A 335 -10.78 0.78 -5.06
CA TYR A 335 -11.72 -0.28 -4.72
C TYR A 335 -12.68 -0.59 -5.86
N THR A 336 -13.14 0.44 -6.57
CA THR A 336 -14.07 0.30 -7.70
C THR A 336 -13.43 -0.38 -8.91
N LEU A 337 -12.20 -0.02 -9.25
CA LEU A 337 -11.57 -0.44 -10.50
C LEU A 337 -10.61 -1.63 -10.34
N ILE A 338 -10.01 -1.81 -9.18
CA ILE A 338 -9.01 -2.85 -8.95
C ILE A 338 -9.53 -3.91 -7.99
N GLY A 339 -10.19 -3.50 -6.92
CA GLY A 339 -10.82 -4.42 -5.96
C GLY A 339 -10.56 -4.06 -4.52
N GLN A 340 -11.21 -4.81 -3.65
CA GLN A 340 -11.21 -4.58 -2.21
C GLN A 340 -9.91 -5.08 -1.53
N PRO A 341 -9.56 -4.55 -0.35
CA PRO A 341 -8.40 -5.02 0.39
C PRO A 341 -8.46 -6.51 0.74
N ILE A 342 -7.34 -7.19 0.55
CA ILE A 342 -7.07 -8.55 1.00
C ILE A 342 -5.82 -8.50 1.87
N GLY A 343 -5.87 -9.01 3.09
CA GLY A 343 -4.71 -9.07 3.96
C GLY A 343 -5.05 -8.86 5.43
N ALA A 344 -4.06 -9.08 6.28
CA ALA A 344 -4.13 -8.85 7.71
C ALA A 344 -3.73 -7.41 8.06
N ASP A 345 -4.16 -6.92 9.21
CA ASP A 345 -3.60 -5.71 9.77
C ASP A 345 -2.12 -5.92 10.17
N TRP A 346 -1.37 -4.85 10.27
CA TRP A 346 0.07 -4.91 10.55
C TRP A 346 0.39 -5.56 11.90
N ASP A 347 -0.43 -5.28 12.92
CA ASP A 347 -0.22 -5.85 14.25
C ASP A 347 -0.27 -7.37 14.22
N THR A 348 -1.20 -7.97 13.46
CA THR A 348 -1.29 -9.43 13.32
C THR A 348 0.00 -10.02 12.73
N LEU A 349 0.58 -9.38 11.72
CA LEU A 349 1.83 -9.83 11.11
C LEU A 349 3.04 -9.64 12.03
N PHE A 350 3.07 -8.58 12.82
CA PHE A 350 4.11 -8.35 13.83
C PHE A 350 4.02 -9.36 14.98
N GLU A 351 2.83 -9.59 15.53
CA GLU A 351 2.61 -10.56 16.63
C GLU A 351 2.92 -12.00 16.22
N ALA A 352 2.64 -12.35 14.96
CA ALA A 352 3.00 -13.65 14.41
C ALA A 352 4.50 -13.80 14.09
N GLY A 353 5.28 -12.70 14.17
CA GLY A 353 6.72 -12.70 13.87
C GLY A 353 7.07 -12.82 12.40
N PHE A 354 6.10 -12.67 11.49
CA PHE A 354 6.34 -12.72 10.05
C PHE A 354 7.06 -11.49 9.52
N VAL A 355 6.85 -10.34 10.18
CA VAL A 355 7.54 -9.07 9.89
C VAL A 355 7.99 -8.49 11.22
N GLN A 356 9.19 -7.94 11.26
CA GLN A 356 9.68 -7.32 12.48
C GLN A 356 9.06 -5.93 12.67
N GLU A 357 8.51 -5.70 13.88
CA GLU A 357 8.01 -4.37 14.27
C GLU A 357 9.18 -3.39 14.33
N PRO A 358 9.16 -2.26 13.58
CA PRO A 358 10.22 -1.28 13.67
C PRO A 358 10.20 -0.54 15.01
N GLU A 359 11.36 -0.26 15.54
CA GLU A 359 11.51 0.69 16.65
C GLU A 359 11.65 2.09 16.07
N VAL A 360 10.70 2.96 16.36
CA VAL A 360 10.69 4.34 15.87
C VAL A 360 10.95 5.30 17.02
N GLU A 361 11.91 6.20 16.84
CA GLU A 361 12.24 7.23 17.82
C GLU A 361 12.27 8.62 17.19
N ILE A 362 11.44 9.53 17.71
CA ILE A 362 11.52 10.96 17.36
C ILE A 362 12.58 11.59 18.27
N ARG A 363 13.55 12.26 17.65
CA ARG A 363 14.60 12.97 18.36
C ARG A 363 14.49 14.46 18.11
N TYR A 364 14.22 15.22 19.17
CA TYR A 364 14.09 16.67 19.12
C TYR A 364 15.47 17.30 19.25
N VAL A 365 15.98 17.78 18.10
CA VAL A 365 17.33 18.37 17.98
C VAL A 365 17.27 19.86 18.31
N PRO A 366 18.13 20.39 19.19
CA PRO A 366 18.17 21.81 19.49
C PRO A 366 18.61 22.62 18.26
N TRP A 367 18.30 23.91 18.24
CA TRP A 367 18.91 24.82 17.27
C TRP A 367 20.42 24.91 17.54
N ARG A 368 21.21 25.03 16.49
CA ARG A 368 22.67 25.20 16.65
C ARG A 368 23.02 26.40 17.53
N ASP A 369 22.27 27.49 17.39
CA ASP A 369 22.47 28.74 18.15
C ASP A 369 21.20 29.63 18.14
N GLU A 370 21.19 30.68 18.94
CA GLU A 370 20.07 31.64 19.03
C GLU A 370 19.85 32.43 17.74
N LEU A 371 20.88 32.61 16.91
CA LEU A 371 20.76 33.30 15.63
C LEU A 371 19.91 32.48 14.64
N ALA A 372 20.23 31.19 14.49
CA ALA A 372 19.48 30.27 13.65
C ALA A 372 17.99 30.18 14.07
N GLN A 373 17.73 30.16 15.39
CA GLN A 373 16.37 30.19 15.91
C GLN A 373 15.65 31.51 15.58
N SER A 374 16.35 32.63 15.64
CA SER A 374 15.80 33.95 15.33
C SER A 374 15.50 34.09 13.83
N GLU A 375 16.38 33.60 12.97
CA GLU A 375 16.17 33.55 11.51
C GLU A 375 14.94 32.72 11.18
N TYR A 376 14.77 31.54 11.79
CA TYR A 376 13.58 30.71 11.65
C TYR A 376 12.30 31.44 12.10
N ALA A 377 12.37 32.18 13.22
CA ALA A 377 11.22 32.91 13.74
C ALA A 377 10.79 34.07 12.82
N ALA A 378 11.76 34.68 12.11
CA ALA A 378 11.53 35.77 11.16
C ALA A 378 11.08 35.31 9.77
N ALA A 379 11.37 34.05 9.42
CA ALA A 379 11.03 33.47 8.13
C ALA A 379 9.57 32.97 8.09
N ASP A 380 9.02 32.82 6.87
CA ASP A 380 7.70 32.25 6.66
C ASP A 380 7.68 31.18 5.54
N GLY A 381 6.55 30.49 5.40
CA GLY A 381 6.26 29.59 4.29
C GLY A 381 7.33 28.51 4.05
N ARG A 382 7.88 28.48 2.82
CA ARG A 382 8.86 27.48 2.39
C ARG A 382 10.22 27.68 3.06
N GLU A 383 10.65 28.94 3.19
CA GLU A 383 11.94 29.28 3.80
C GLU A 383 11.99 28.84 5.27
N ARG A 384 10.93 29.11 6.01
CA ARG A 384 10.81 28.67 7.40
C ARG A 384 10.97 27.16 7.56
N ARG A 385 10.35 26.38 6.67
CA ARG A 385 10.49 24.91 6.68
C ARG A 385 11.90 24.47 6.32
N ARG A 386 12.52 25.12 5.36
CA ARG A 386 13.89 24.85 4.94
C ARG A 386 14.88 25.07 6.08
N LEU A 387 14.81 26.21 6.78
CA LEU A 387 15.68 26.50 7.91
C LEU A 387 15.58 25.45 9.04
N ALA A 388 14.38 24.95 9.33
CA ALA A 388 14.22 23.88 10.30
C ALA A 388 14.82 22.56 9.82
N ALA A 389 14.65 22.22 8.53
CA ALA A 389 15.18 21.01 7.93
C ALA A 389 16.72 21.01 7.89
N GLU A 390 17.32 22.14 7.47
CA GLU A 390 18.77 22.32 7.31
C GLU A 390 19.49 22.73 8.60
N ASN A 391 18.88 22.56 9.79
CA ASN A 391 19.56 22.82 11.05
C ASN A 391 20.85 21.98 11.18
N PRO A 392 22.05 22.61 11.20
CA PRO A 392 23.34 21.88 11.20
C PRO A 392 23.54 20.94 12.40
N ALA A 393 22.85 21.19 13.50
CA ALA A 393 22.92 20.30 14.66
C ALA A 393 22.40 18.88 14.35
N LYS A 394 21.58 18.71 13.31
CA LYS A 394 21.15 17.39 12.85
C LYS A 394 22.29 16.55 12.28
N VAL A 395 23.29 17.17 11.65
CA VAL A 395 24.47 16.47 11.12
C VAL A 395 25.23 15.76 12.25
N GLU A 396 25.42 16.46 13.36
CA GLU A 396 26.10 15.89 14.55
C GLU A 396 25.27 14.75 15.17
N GLU A 397 23.94 14.91 15.21
CA GLU A 397 23.05 13.86 15.70
C GLU A 397 23.07 12.63 14.79
N ILE A 398 23.09 12.81 13.47
CA ILE A 398 23.24 11.71 12.50
C ILE A 398 24.55 10.97 12.73
N ARG A 399 25.68 11.69 12.89
CA ARG A 399 26.98 11.09 13.19
C ARG A 399 26.95 10.27 14.48
N TYR A 400 26.31 10.81 15.52
CA TYR A 400 26.13 10.11 16.79
C TYR A 400 25.35 8.80 16.60
N LEU A 401 24.21 8.84 15.91
CA LEU A 401 23.38 7.67 15.65
C LEU A 401 24.12 6.60 14.82
N LEU A 402 24.81 7.01 13.76
CA LEU A 402 25.60 6.09 12.94
C LEU A 402 26.76 5.48 13.75
N ALA A 403 27.40 6.28 14.62
CA ALA A 403 28.46 5.77 15.49
C ALA A 403 27.94 4.79 16.57
N ALA A 404 26.70 4.98 17.03
CA ALA A 404 26.03 4.06 17.97
C ALA A 404 25.61 2.73 17.34
N HIS A 405 25.45 2.70 16.00
CA HIS A 405 24.97 1.55 15.22
C HIS A 405 25.92 1.18 14.07
N ARG A 406 27.21 1.10 14.35
CA ARG A 406 28.27 0.87 13.33
C ARG A 406 28.18 -0.48 12.62
N ASP A 407 27.45 -1.41 13.21
CA ASP A 407 27.20 -2.76 12.68
C ASP A 407 25.99 -2.81 11.73
N LYS A 408 25.34 -1.68 11.47
CA LYS A 408 24.09 -1.61 10.71
C LYS A 408 24.26 -0.78 9.43
N LYS A 409 23.69 -1.28 8.33
CA LYS A 409 23.52 -0.50 7.11
C LYS A 409 22.46 0.56 7.30
N ALA A 410 22.77 1.79 6.92
CA ALA A 410 21.96 2.96 7.22
C ALA A 410 21.54 3.74 5.97
N LEU A 411 20.26 4.12 5.92
CA LEU A 411 19.73 5.10 4.97
C LEU A 411 19.45 6.43 5.69
N VAL A 412 19.95 7.53 5.14
CA VAL A 412 19.68 8.88 5.63
C VAL A 412 18.79 9.60 4.63
N PHE A 413 17.54 9.90 5.01
CA PHE A 413 16.54 10.54 4.17
C PHE A 413 16.55 12.05 4.33
N VAL A 414 16.61 12.78 3.20
CA VAL A 414 16.57 14.23 3.15
C VAL A 414 15.51 14.73 2.17
N GLU A 415 14.99 15.93 2.38
CA GLU A 415 14.06 16.60 1.45
C GLU A 415 14.77 17.62 0.57
N TYR A 416 15.77 18.31 1.10
CA TYR A 416 16.48 19.39 0.44
C TYR A 416 17.83 18.92 -0.09
N LEU A 417 18.17 19.31 -1.31
CA LEU A 417 19.41 18.88 -1.96
C LEU A 417 20.64 19.43 -1.22
N ASP A 418 20.60 20.72 -0.85
CA ASP A 418 21.70 21.36 -0.10
C ASP A 418 22.00 20.64 1.22
N GLN A 419 20.96 20.18 1.93
CA GLN A 419 21.11 19.36 3.13
C GLN A 419 21.72 17.98 2.82
N GLY A 420 21.30 17.38 1.69
CA GLY A 420 21.83 16.11 1.24
C GLY A 420 23.33 16.18 0.96
N ASP A 421 23.77 17.21 0.27
CA ASP A 421 25.18 17.47 -0.02
C ASP A 421 25.98 17.70 1.27
N GLU A 422 25.48 18.54 2.20
CA GLU A 422 26.12 18.80 3.49
C GLU A 422 26.29 17.51 4.31
N ILE A 423 25.26 16.68 4.41
CA ILE A 423 25.31 15.41 5.13
C ILE A 423 26.25 14.43 4.43
N SER A 424 26.18 14.34 3.11
CA SER A 424 27.06 13.48 2.28
C SER A 424 28.53 13.82 2.52
N ASP A 425 28.90 15.10 2.42
CA ASP A 425 30.24 15.59 2.66
C ASP A 425 30.69 15.31 4.11
N ALA A 426 29.80 15.57 5.08
CA ALA A 426 30.09 15.37 6.49
C ALA A 426 30.31 13.90 6.87
N LEU A 427 29.63 12.97 6.20
CA LEU A 427 29.72 11.54 6.46
C LEU A 427 30.73 10.83 5.56
N GLY A 428 31.14 11.43 4.44
CA GLY A 428 31.87 10.76 3.36
C GLY A 428 31.05 9.67 2.68
N ALA A 429 29.72 9.81 2.66
CA ALA A 429 28.78 8.82 2.12
C ALA A 429 28.15 9.31 0.80
N PRO A 430 27.89 8.45 -0.17
CA PRO A 430 27.26 8.87 -1.43
C PRO A 430 25.86 9.46 -1.22
N PHE A 431 25.50 10.45 -2.06
CA PHE A 431 24.17 11.06 -2.10
C PHE A 431 23.45 10.75 -3.40
N ILE A 432 22.26 10.18 -3.30
CA ILE A 432 21.37 9.91 -4.43
C ILE A 432 20.23 10.93 -4.44
N SER A 433 20.14 11.68 -5.55
CA SER A 433 19.08 12.65 -5.79
C SER A 433 18.38 12.40 -7.12
N GLY A 434 17.40 13.26 -7.48
CA GLY A 434 16.77 13.24 -8.80
C GLY A 434 17.73 13.55 -9.95
N GLU A 435 18.87 14.18 -9.66
CA GLU A 435 19.92 14.52 -10.63
C GLU A 435 20.93 13.38 -10.86
N THR A 436 20.97 12.38 -9.95
CA THR A 436 21.87 11.23 -10.07
C THR A 436 21.48 10.38 -11.28
N PRO A 437 22.39 10.13 -12.24
CA PRO A 437 22.12 9.30 -13.41
C PRO A 437 21.66 7.90 -13.03
N HIS A 438 20.74 7.31 -13.82
CA HIS A 438 20.17 6.00 -13.54
C HIS A 438 21.21 4.90 -13.33
N HIS A 439 22.24 4.84 -14.20
CA HIS A 439 23.28 3.82 -14.10
C HIS A 439 24.13 3.95 -12.82
N GLU A 440 24.41 5.18 -12.40
CA GLU A 440 25.15 5.45 -11.17
C GLU A 440 24.31 5.11 -9.94
N ARG A 441 23.02 5.44 -9.98
CA ARG A 441 22.06 5.08 -8.94
C ARG A 441 21.95 3.57 -8.78
N ALA A 442 21.78 2.85 -9.89
CA ALA A 442 21.70 1.38 -9.89
C ALA A 442 22.99 0.75 -9.29
N GLU A 443 24.15 1.30 -9.63
CA GLU A 443 25.43 0.83 -9.10
C GLU A 443 25.56 1.09 -7.59
N LEU A 444 25.18 2.29 -7.11
CA LEU A 444 25.18 2.61 -5.67
C LEU A 444 24.24 1.69 -4.87
N PHE A 445 23.05 1.42 -5.41
CA PHE A 445 22.13 0.48 -4.78
C PHE A 445 22.65 -0.95 -4.79
N ARG A 446 23.28 -1.39 -5.87
CA ARG A 446 23.92 -2.70 -5.95
C ARG A 446 25.01 -2.85 -4.88
N ARG A 447 25.88 -1.87 -4.74
CA ARG A 447 26.95 -1.84 -3.71
C ARG A 447 26.37 -1.81 -2.29
N PHE A 448 25.28 -1.09 -2.09
CA PHE A 448 24.58 -1.06 -0.78
C PHE A 448 23.92 -2.41 -0.46
N ARG A 449 23.44 -3.19 -1.45
CA ARG A 449 22.85 -4.52 -1.24
C ARG A 449 23.90 -5.63 -1.04
N ALA A 450 25.07 -5.52 -1.60
CA ALA A 450 26.05 -6.61 -1.79
C ALA A 450 26.63 -7.27 -0.52
N ALA A 451 26.36 -6.78 0.69
CA ALA A 451 27.02 -7.22 1.92
C ALA A 451 26.52 -8.53 2.55
N ASP A 452 25.62 -9.30 1.92
CA ASP A 452 25.13 -10.58 2.46
C ASP A 452 25.80 -11.83 1.86
N SER A 453 26.71 -11.67 0.91
CA SER A 453 27.46 -12.80 0.37
C SER A 453 28.78 -13.02 1.15
N ASN A 454 28.87 -14.14 1.89
CA ASN A 454 30.08 -14.69 2.50
C ASN A 454 31.16 -15.03 1.44
N ALA A 455 31.68 -14.04 0.73
CA ALA A 455 32.81 -14.22 -0.15
C ALA A 455 34.06 -13.65 0.55
N GLU A 456 34.91 -14.54 1.04
CA GLU A 456 36.25 -14.28 1.61
C GLU A 456 37.26 -13.77 0.59
N ASP A 457 36.92 -12.94 -0.38
CA ASP A 457 37.93 -12.35 -1.26
C ASP A 457 37.37 -11.11 -1.96
N THR A 458 37.86 -9.97 -1.55
CA THR A 458 38.20 -8.72 -2.25
C THR A 458 37.94 -7.51 -1.35
N GLU A 459 38.78 -6.49 -1.48
CA GLU A 459 38.64 -5.16 -0.85
C GLU A 459 37.19 -4.73 -0.97
N SER A 460 36.45 -4.67 0.16
CA SER A 460 35.00 -4.49 0.16
C SER A 460 34.66 -3.09 -0.36
N ASP A 461 34.17 -3.05 -1.58
CA ASP A 461 33.57 -1.85 -2.21
C ASP A 461 32.13 -1.61 -1.69
N ASP A 462 31.84 -2.17 -0.52
CA ASP A 462 30.53 -2.16 0.14
C ASP A 462 30.24 -0.79 0.75
N LEU A 463 28.98 -0.38 0.66
CA LEU A 463 28.47 0.85 1.25
C LEU A 463 27.64 0.54 2.49
N ASP A 464 28.03 1.11 3.64
CA ASP A 464 27.27 0.98 4.89
C ASP A 464 26.27 2.12 5.10
N VAL A 465 26.52 3.28 4.49
CA VAL A 465 25.68 4.47 4.61
C VAL A 465 25.37 5.05 3.24
N LEU A 466 24.11 5.39 3.01
CA LEU A 466 23.65 6.03 1.80
C LEU A 466 22.70 7.19 2.14
N VAL A 467 22.99 8.38 1.62
CA VAL A 467 22.12 9.54 1.73
C VAL A 467 21.20 9.57 0.53
N VAL A 468 19.90 9.74 0.75
CA VAL A 468 18.89 9.67 -0.32
C VAL A 468 17.88 10.81 -0.20
N SER A 469 17.59 11.46 -1.34
CA SER A 469 16.49 12.41 -1.45
C SER A 469 15.15 11.69 -1.71
N ARG A 470 14.11 12.42 -2.10
CA ARG A 470 12.77 11.88 -2.44
C ARG A 470 12.79 10.71 -3.44
N VAL A 471 13.81 10.62 -4.28
CA VAL A 471 13.97 9.51 -5.23
C VAL A 471 14.11 8.15 -4.52
N GLY A 472 14.64 8.16 -3.29
CA GLY A 472 14.75 6.96 -2.46
C GLY A 472 13.45 6.61 -1.70
N ASP A 473 12.44 7.49 -1.71
CA ASP A 473 11.18 7.27 -0.98
C ASP A 473 10.23 6.32 -1.73
N GLU A 474 10.29 6.27 -3.06
CA GLU A 474 9.33 5.54 -3.89
C GLU A 474 10.00 4.40 -4.66
N GLY A 475 9.48 3.20 -4.45
CA GLY A 475 9.67 2.09 -5.37
C GLY A 475 11.03 1.38 -5.35
N ILE A 476 11.94 1.68 -4.42
CA ILE A 476 13.23 0.98 -4.33
C ILE A 476 13.25 0.15 -3.06
N ASP A 477 13.29 -1.16 -3.19
CA ASP A 477 13.54 -2.05 -2.09
C ASP A 477 15.05 -2.15 -1.82
N LEU A 478 15.44 -1.76 -0.61
CA LEU A 478 16.81 -1.86 -0.10
C LEU A 478 16.82 -2.85 1.07
N PRO A 479 16.82 -4.16 0.79
CA PRO A 479 16.57 -5.18 1.79
C PRO A 479 17.57 -5.21 2.94
N ASN A 480 18.74 -4.57 2.80
CA ASN A 480 19.79 -4.59 3.81
C ASN A 480 19.79 -3.39 4.75
N ALA A 481 18.90 -2.41 4.62
CA ALA A 481 18.86 -1.29 5.53
C ALA A 481 18.26 -1.69 6.88
N GLU A 482 19.06 -1.64 7.95
CA GLU A 482 18.63 -1.96 9.32
C GLU A 482 18.39 -0.70 10.13
N LEU A 483 18.88 0.43 9.62
CA LEU A 483 18.77 1.75 10.23
C LEU A 483 18.26 2.75 9.20
N ALA A 484 17.22 3.50 9.55
CA ALA A 484 16.78 4.67 8.79
C ALA A 484 16.87 5.93 9.65
N VAL A 485 17.47 6.99 9.13
CA VAL A 485 17.47 8.30 9.76
C VAL A 485 16.73 9.30 8.86
N VAL A 486 15.59 9.80 9.30
CA VAL A 486 14.82 10.81 8.59
C VAL A 486 15.27 12.18 9.06
N ALA A 487 16.17 12.81 8.32
CA ALA A 487 16.75 14.11 8.68
C ALA A 487 15.82 15.28 8.32
N SER A 488 15.00 15.14 7.27
CA SER A 488 13.99 16.13 6.87
C SER A 488 12.88 15.48 6.03
N GLY A 489 11.94 16.30 5.53
CA GLY A 489 10.81 15.82 4.76
C GLY A 489 9.60 15.44 5.62
N LEU A 490 9.52 15.96 6.83
CA LEU A 490 8.42 15.74 7.75
C LEU A 490 7.11 16.45 7.33
N GLY A 491 7.22 17.42 6.41
CA GLY A 491 6.06 18.13 5.84
C GLY A 491 5.34 17.36 4.73
N GLY A 492 5.85 16.19 4.36
CA GLY A 492 5.25 15.32 3.36
C GLY A 492 4.02 14.56 3.85
N SER A 493 3.52 13.68 3.00
CA SER A 493 2.31 12.90 3.27
C SER A 493 2.46 11.90 4.43
N ARG A 494 1.32 11.47 4.99
CA ARG A 494 1.25 10.39 6.01
C ARG A 494 1.91 9.10 5.54
N ARG A 495 1.92 8.87 4.23
CA ARG A 495 2.51 7.71 3.58
C ARG A 495 4.03 7.69 3.63
N GLN A 496 4.69 8.84 3.43
CA GLN A 496 6.16 8.92 3.41
C GLN A 496 6.78 8.43 4.72
N GLY A 497 6.18 8.75 5.87
CA GLY A 497 6.64 8.22 7.16
C GLY A 497 6.55 6.69 7.25
N SER A 498 5.45 6.10 6.75
CA SER A 498 5.27 4.64 6.72
C SER A 498 6.22 3.96 5.73
N GLN A 499 6.45 4.56 4.57
CA GLN A 499 7.38 4.03 3.56
C GLN A 499 8.83 4.08 4.04
N ARG A 500 9.26 5.18 4.68
CA ARG A 500 10.61 5.31 5.22
C ARG A 500 10.86 4.31 6.36
N ALA A 501 9.92 4.19 7.29
CA ALA A 501 9.97 3.13 8.30
C ALA A 501 9.99 1.74 7.66
N GLY A 502 9.22 1.55 6.59
CA GLY A 502 9.16 0.31 5.84
C GLY A 502 10.47 -0.13 5.21
N ARG A 503 11.39 0.81 4.89
CA ARG A 503 12.71 0.46 4.34
C ARG A 503 13.60 -0.32 5.32
N THR A 504 13.26 -0.31 6.60
CA THR A 504 13.95 -1.09 7.63
C THR A 504 13.16 -2.30 8.12
N MET A 505 11.88 -2.46 7.70
CA MET A 505 11.07 -3.61 8.08
C MET A 505 11.51 -4.86 7.30
N ARG A 506 11.79 -5.96 8.03
CA ARG A 506 12.27 -7.22 7.46
C ARG A 506 11.63 -8.42 8.14
N PRO A 507 11.69 -9.60 7.50
CA PRO A 507 11.34 -10.86 8.16
C PRO A 507 12.32 -11.23 9.29
N THR A 508 13.58 -10.79 9.21
CA THR A 508 14.63 -11.08 10.20
C THR A 508 15.51 -9.84 10.41
N GLY A 509 15.97 -9.59 11.62
CA GLY A 509 16.82 -8.45 11.99
C GLY A 509 16.09 -7.35 12.78
N SER A 510 16.76 -6.29 13.21
CA SER A 510 16.18 -5.15 13.91
C SER A 510 15.90 -4.01 12.93
N ALA A 511 14.69 -3.45 12.97
CA ALA A 511 14.32 -2.28 12.20
C ALA A 511 14.33 -1.04 13.11
N LEU A 512 15.31 -0.16 12.91
CA LEU A 512 15.46 1.08 13.69
C LEU A 512 15.17 2.30 12.81
N VAL A 513 14.30 3.18 13.27
CA VAL A 513 13.96 4.42 12.57
C VAL A 513 14.08 5.61 13.50
N TYR A 514 15.00 6.51 13.19
CA TYR A 514 15.15 7.79 13.89
C TYR A 514 14.57 8.92 13.03
N VAL A 515 13.71 9.72 13.64
CA VAL A 515 13.11 10.90 13.00
C VAL A 515 13.64 12.14 13.70
N LEU A 516 14.41 12.96 13.00
CA LEU A 516 14.99 14.16 13.54
C LEU A 516 14.07 15.36 13.31
N ALA A 517 13.68 16.04 14.36
CA ALA A 517 12.86 17.24 14.31
C ALA A 517 13.55 18.37 15.06
N THR A 518 13.70 19.53 14.43
CA THR A 518 14.27 20.72 15.08
C THR A 518 13.31 21.24 16.13
N ARG A 519 13.79 21.40 17.37
CA ARG A 519 13.00 21.77 18.55
C ARG A 519 12.34 23.15 18.37
N GLY A 520 11.05 23.26 18.74
CA GLY A 520 10.30 24.50 18.62
C GLY A 520 9.98 24.92 17.17
N SER A 521 10.13 24.00 16.22
CA SER A 521 9.79 24.24 14.83
C SER A 521 8.52 23.51 14.39
N SER A 522 8.04 23.80 13.18
CA SER A 522 6.91 23.06 12.58
C SER A 522 7.19 21.58 12.39
N GLU A 523 8.45 21.15 12.41
CA GLU A 523 8.80 19.74 12.28
C GLU A 523 8.34 18.91 13.49
N GLU A 524 8.27 19.48 14.70
CA GLU A 524 7.72 18.77 15.87
C GLU A 524 6.28 18.31 15.63
N GLU A 525 5.42 19.22 15.15
CA GLU A 525 4.02 18.87 14.86
C GLU A 525 3.91 17.84 13.73
N PHE A 526 4.74 17.98 12.70
CA PHE A 526 4.76 17.06 11.57
C PHE A 526 5.27 15.68 11.98
N ALA A 527 6.36 15.60 12.76
CA ALA A 527 6.89 14.34 13.28
C ALA A 527 5.85 13.61 14.12
N GLN A 528 5.24 14.28 15.08
CA GLN A 528 4.18 13.70 15.92
C GLN A 528 2.98 13.24 15.11
N ARG A 529 2.56 14.00 14.08
CA ARG A 529 1.42 13.68 13.24
C ARG A 529 1.68 12.44 12.37
N GLN A 530 2.87 12.32 11.80
CA GLN A 530 3.27 11.16 11.00
C GLN A 530 3.43 9.91 11.88
N MET A 531 4.08 10.07 13.03
CA MET A 531 4.35 8.94 13.92
C MET A 531 3.08 8.43 14.62
N ARG A 532 2.10 9.30 14.90
CA ARG A 532 0.75 8.85 15.33
C ARG A 532 0.10 7.92 14.31
N HIS A 533 0.35 8.13 13.03
CA HIS A 533 -0.17 7.24 11.99
C HIS A 533 0.49 5.85 12.06
N LEU A 534 1.79 5.77 12.29
CA LEU A 534 2.49 4.50 12.53
C LEU A 534 2.03 3.83 13.83
N GLY A 535 1.86 4.60 14.90
CA GLY A 535 1.30 4.11 16.16
C GLY A 535 -0.10 3.50 16.01
N ARG A 536 -0.94 4.07 15.13
CA ARG A 536 -2.26 3.51 14.77
C ARG A 536 -2.17 2.17 14.05
N LYS A 537 -1.02 1.88 13.43
CA LYS A 537 -0.72 0.60 12.78
C LYS A 537 0.05 -0.37 13.66
N GLY A 538 0.11 -0.11 14.97
CA GLY A 538 0.76 -0.98 15.92
C GLY A 538 2.24 -0.72 16.16
N VAL A 539 2.87 0.20 15.42
CA VAL A 539 4.29 0.53 15.56
C VAL A 539 4.57 1.32 16.86
N ARG A 540 5.55 0.89 17.63
CA ARG A 540 5.98 1.61 18.84
C ARG A 540 6.78 2.85 18.51
N VAL A 541 6.39 3.99 19.08
CA VAL A 541 7.09 5.27 18.89
C VAL A 541 7.57 5.80 20.22
N ARG A 542 8.86 6.15 20.30
CA ARG A 542 9.49 6.84 21.44
C ARG A 542 9.79 8.29 21.07
N GLU A 543 9.89 9.15 22.08
CA GLU A 543 10.27 10.55 21.90
C GLU A 543 11.46 10.86 22.84
N THR A 544 12.50 11.49 22.30
CA THR A 544 13.72 11.84 23.04
C THR A 544 14.14 13.27 22.74
N ASN A 545 14.47 14.03 23.78
CA ASN A 545 15.11 15.33 23.64
C ASN A 545 16.62 15.13 23.55
N VAL A 546 17.23 15.57 22.46
CA VAL A 546 18.69 15.59 22.32
C VAL A 546 19.25 16.65 23.26
N ALA A 547 20.30 16.31 23.99
CA ALA A 547 20.98 17.25 24.91
C ALA A 547 21.67 18.37 24.10
N GLU A 548 21.74 19.57 24.69
CA GLU A 548 22.44 20.71 24.09
C GLU A 548 23.97 20.49 24.08
#